data_c9ed2c273ef2b9437c92fe0e934e7185
#
_entry.id   c9ed2c273ef2b9437c92fe0e934e7185
#
_cell.length_a   1.000
_cell.length_b   1.000
_cell.length_c   1.000
_cell.angle_alpha   90.00
_cell.angle_beta   90.00
_cell.angle_gamma   90.00
#
_symmetry.space_group_name_H-M   'P 1'
#
loop_
_entity.id
_entity.type
_entity.pdbx_description
1 polymer ?
#
loop_
_entity_poly.entity_id
_entity_poly.type
_entity_poly.pdbx_seq_one_letter_code
_entity_poly.pdbx_strand_id
1 'polypeptide(L)'
;RIYQIPLIISLIIIFFLTPYLNSFQKINEENYKSNNWLDFNSKSIPEIIANNEIVFLDITADWCITCKFNKINVLNSEIISEFFDSQEVTLIKADWTQPNEKINKFLKKYNKFGIPFNAFYSSKFPEGIVMNEILTEKQIFETYNKVK
;
A
#
# COMPACT_ATOMS: atom_id res chain seq x y z
N ARG A 1 2.05 -45.94 19.07
CA ARG A 1 2.09 -45.91 17.56
C ARG A 1 0.98 -45.04 16.94
N ILE A 2 -0.16 -44.84 17.58
CA ILE A 2 -1.29 -44.06 17.04
C ILE A 2 -1.04 -42.54 17.01
N TYR A 3 -0.20 -42.03 17.91
CA TYR A 3 0.11 -40.58 17.98
C TYR A 3 1.08 -40.05 16.89
N GLN A 4 1.71 -40.92 16.13
CA GLN A 4 2.63 -40.49 15.06
C GLN A 4 1.91 -40.19 13.74
N ILE A 5 0.73 -40.73 13.50
CA ILE A 5 -0.04 -40.52 12.27
C ILE A 5 -0.48 -39.04 12.10
N PRO A 6 -1.07 -38.36 13.11
CA PRO A 6 -1.45 -36.95 12.96
C PRO A 6 -0.24 -36.02 12.78
N LEU A 7 0.90 -36.36 13.35
CA LEU A 7 2.13 -35.59 13.21
C LEU A 7 2.71 -35.68 11.78
N ILE A 8 2.67 -36.84 11.18
CA ILE A 8 3.10 -37.07 9.79
C ILE A 8 2.15 -36.36 8.82
N ILE A 9 0.84 -36.42 9.04
CA ILE A 9 -0.16 -35.72 8.21
C ILE A 9 0.06 -34.20 8.31
N SER A 10 0.30 -33.66 9.50
CA SER A 10 0.59 -32.23 9.70
C SER A 10 1.85 -31.79 8.94
N LEU A 11 2.92 -32.57 8.97
CA LEU A 11 4.15 -32.27 8.23
C LEU A 11 3.94 -32.29 6.71
N ILE A 12 3.14 -33.23 6.20
CA ILE A 12 2.81 -33.31 4.77
C ILE A 12 2.00 -32.09 4.34
N ILE A 13 1.00 -31.68 5.15
CA ILE A 13 0.20 -30.49 4.87
C ILE A 13 1.08 -29.23 4.83
N ILE A 14 1.97 -29.07 5.80
CA ILE A 14 2.90 -27.93 5.85
C ILE A 14 3.81 -27.96 4.62
N PHE A 15 4.37 -29.10 4.25
CA PHE A 15 5.27 -29.23 3.10
C PHE A 15 4.60 -28.84 1.77
N PHE A 16 3.33 -29.16 1.58
CA PHE A 16 2.58 -28.79 0.36
C PHE A 16 2.02 -27.34 0.43
N LEU A 17 1.71 -26.83 1.61
CA LEU A 17 1.20 -25.46 1.74
C LEU A 17 2.29 -24.37 1.57
N THR A 18 3.52 -24.64 2.00
CA THR A 18 4.61 -23.65 1.96
C THR A 18 4.93 -23.14 0.55
N PRO A 19 5.08 -23.99 -0.51
CA PRO A 19 5.34 -23.48 -1.86
C PRO A 19 4.16 -22.68 -2.43
N TYR A 20 2.93 -23.06 -2.08
CA TYR A 20 1.74 -22.34 -2.50
C TYR A 20 1.66 -20.94 -1.89
N LEU A 21 1.93 -20.82 -0.59
CA LEU A 21 1.97 -19.52 0.10
C LEU A 21 3.10 -18.62 -0.41
N ASN A 22 4.27 -19.19 -0.69
CA ASN A 22 5.40 -18.44 -1.23
C ASN A 22 5.12 -17.93 -2.67
N SER A 23 4.45 -18.73 -3.49
CA SER A 23 4.04 -18.32 -4.85
C SER A 23 3.03 -17.17 -4.79
N PHE A 24 2.07 -17.25 -3.88
CA PHE A 24 1.06 -16.22 -3.70
C PHE A 24 1.69 -14.87 -3.23
N GLN A 25 2.64 -14.92 -2.30
CA GLN A 25 3.36 -13.73 -1.86
C GLN A 25 4.19 -13.10 -2.99
N LYS A 26 4.86 -13.93 -3.80
CA LYS A 26 5.68 -13.45 -4.91
C LYS A 26 4.88 -12.74 -6.00
N ILE A 27 3.72 -13.29 -6.38
CA ILE A 27 2.80 -12.67 -7.36
C ILE A 27 2.33 -11.30 -6.87
N ASN A 28 1.99 -11.18 -5.59
CA ASN A 28 1.53 -9.93 -5.01
C ASN A 28 2.64 -8.86 -4.91
N GLU A 29 3.88 -9.24 -4.68
CA GLU A 29 5.01 -8.30 -4.69
C GLU A 29 5.35 -7.83 -6.11
N GLU A 30 5.24 -8.70 -7.12
CA GLU A 30 5.50 -8.34 -8.52
C GLU A 30 4.47 -7.34 -9.03
N ASN A 31 3.18 -7.50 -8.71
CA ASN A 31 2.13 -6.55 -9.10
C ASN A 31 2.33 -5.16 -8.46
N TYR A 32 2.75 -5.10 -7.20
CA TYR A 32 3.06 -3.82 -6.55
C TYR A 32 4.30 -3.13 -7.15
N LYS A 33 5.26 -3.92 -7.69
CA LYS A 33 6.44 -3.40 -8.40
C LYS A 33 6.15 -2.99 -9.84
N SER A 34 5.11 -3.55 -10.47
CA SER A 34 4.75 -3.22 -11.86
C SER A 34 4.09 -1.84 -11.99
N ASN A 35 3.43 -1.35 -10.95
CA ASN A 35 2.90 0.00 -10.92
C ASN A 35 4.06 1.01 -10.79
N ASN A 36 4.06 2.07 -11.57
CA ASN A 36 5.08 3.12 -11.60
C ASN A 36 5.07 3.98 -10.32
N TRP A 37 5.36 3.35 -9.17
CA TRP A 37 5.48 4.06 -7.90
C TRP A 37 6.71 4.95 -7.86
N LEU A 38 6.50 6.24 -7.67
CA LEU A 38 7.56 7.21 -7.42
C LEU A 38 8.03 7.10 -5.96
N ASP A 39 9.34 7.23 -5.73
CA ASP A 39 9.85 7.38 -4.39
C ASP A 39 9.44 8.72 -3.79
N PHE A 40 9.09 8.74 -2.50
CA PHE A 40 8.68 9.93 -1.74
C PHE A 40 9.67 11.10 -1.80
N ASN A 41 10.94 10.84 -2.12
CA ASN A 41 11.98 11.84 -2.25
C ASN A 41 12.19 12.33 -3.70
N SER A 42 11.58 11.70 -4.71
CA SER A 42 11.83 12.01 -6.13
C SER A 42 11.19 13.30 -6.58
N LYS A 43 9.98 13.60 -6.11
CA LYS A 43 9.25 14.85 -6.39
C LYS A 43 8.44 15.25 -5.15
N SER A 44 8.21 16.53 -4.97
CA SER A 44 7.34 17.01 -3.89
C SER A 44 5.86 16.90 -4.31
N ILE A 45 4.99 16.46 -3.39
CA ILE A 45 3.54 16.43 -3.62
C ILE A 45 3.01 17.79 -4.11
N PRO A 46 3.39 18.95 -3.49
CA PRO A 46 2.98 20.27 -3.99
C PRO A 46 3.32 20.55 -5.44
N GLU A 47 4.48 20.12 -5.94
CA GLU A 47 4.87 20.31 -7.34
C GLU A 47 4.00 19.49 -8.29
N ILE A 48 3.66 18.25 -7.90
CA ILE A 48 2.82 17.37 -8.72
C ILE A 48 1.39 17.92 -8.81
N ILE A 49 0.77 18.25 -7.69
CA ILE A 49 -0.60 18.77 -7.67
C ILE A 49 -0.74 20.15 -8.31
N ALA A 50 0.34 20.95 -8.41
CA ALA A 50 0.34 22.22 -9.13
C ALA A 50 0.11 22.02 -10.63
N ASN A 51 0.43 20.84 -11.18
CA ASN A 51 0.15 20.47 -12.57
C ASN A 51 -1.26 19.86 -12.75
N ASN A 52 -2.15 20.01 -11.77
CA ASN A 52 -3.48 19.40 -11.72
C ASN A 52 -3.48 17.85 -11.73
N GLU A 53 -2.36 17.24 -11.35
CA GLU A 53 -2.30 15.79 -11.14
C GLU A 53 -2.93 15.40 -9.79
N ILE A 54 -3.52 14.21 -9.73
CA ILE A 54 -4.00 13.61 -8.47
C ILE A 54 -2.92 12.65 -7.98
N VAL A 55 -2.55 12.78 -6.72
CA VAL A 55 -1.53 11.95 -6.08
C VAL A 55 -2.17 11.00 -5.07
N PHE A 56 -1.78 9.74 -5.10
CA PHE A 56 -2.00 8.79 -4.03
C PHE A 56 -0.68 8.49 -3.32
N LEU A 57 -0.62 8.74 -2.01
CA LEU A 57 0.55 8.48 -1.17
C LEU A 57 0.30 7.24 -0.31
N ASP A 58 1.24 6.28 -0.35
CA ASP A 58 1.32 5.13 0.58
C ASP A 58 2.59 5.21 1.41
N ILE A 59 2.47 5.45 2.74
CA ILE A 59 3.58 5.32 3.67
C ILE A 59 3.50 3.94 4.34
N THR A 60 4.53 3.14 4.12
CA THR A 60 4.55 1.70 4.38
C THR A 60 5.89 1.25 4.97
N ALA A 61 5.97 0.01 5.44
CA ALA A 61 7.22 -0.63 5.85
C ALA A 61 7.11 -2.16 5.78
N ASP A 62 8.25 -2.85 5.68
CA ASP A 62 8.30 -4.31 5.62
C ASP A 62 7.86 -5.00 6.91
N TRP A 63 8.02 -4.34 8.05
CA TRP A 63 7.55 -4.85 9.35
C TRP A 63 6.08 -4.57 9.64
N CYS A 64 5.39 -3.77 8.80
CA CYS A 64 4.01 -3.34 9.01
C CYS A 64 3.01 -4.38 8.47
N ILE A 65 2.38 -5.15 9.35
CA ILE A 65 1.41 -6.20 8.98
C ILE A 65 0.18 -5.60 8.29
N THR A 66 -0.36 -4.50 8.82
CA THR A 66 -1.53 -3.82 8.23
C THR A 66 -1.21 -3.25 6.85
N CYS A 67 0.01 -2.73 6.64
CA CYS A 67 0.45 -2.28 5.32
C CYS A 67 0.49 -3.44 4.30
N LYS A 68 1.02 -4.60 4.71
CA LYS A 68 1.01 -5.81 3.87
C LYS A 68 -0.41 -6.25 3.53
N PHE A 69 -1.31 -6.20 4.52
CA PHE A 69 -2.72 -6.51 4.29
C PHE A 69 -3.33 -5.58 3.24
N ASN A 70 -3.13 -4.27 3.35
CA ASN A 70 -3.62 -3.28 2.39
C ASN A 70 -3.05 -3.51 0.99
N LYS A 71 -1.75 -3.80 0.88
CA LYS A 71 -1.11 -4.11 -0.40
C LYS A 71 -1.75 -5.32 -1.06
N ILE A 72 -1.83 -6.45 -0.36
CA ILE A 72 -2.30 -7.72 -0.90
C ILE A 72 -3.77 -7.65 -1.30
N ASN A 73 -4.61 -7.05 -0.46
CA ASN A 73 -6.06 -7.14 -0.62
C ASN A 73 -6.70 -5.96 -1.36
N VAL A 74 -5.97 -4.83 -1.50
CA VAL A 74 -6.52 -3.63 -2.12
C VAL A 74 -5.58 -3.06 -3.19
N LEU A 75 -4.38 -2.61 -2.80
CA LEU A 75 -3.51 -1.84 -3.70
C LEU A 75 -2.95 -2.66 -4.88
N ASN A 76 -2.83 -3.98 -4.71
CA ASN A 76 -2.39 -4.93 -5.76
C ASN A 76 -3.56 -5.61 -6.46
N SER A 77 -4.81 -5.27 -6.14
CA SER A 77 -5.94 -5.82 -6.89
C SER A 77 -5.91 -5.27 -8.32
N GLU A 78 -6.28 -6.09 -9.28
CA GLU A 78 -6.37 -5.71 -10.69
C GLU A 78 -7.28 -4.49 -10.86
N ILE A 79 -8.42 -4.48 -10.15
CA ILE A 79 -9.41 -3.40 -10.15
C ILE A 79 -8.78 -2.06 -9.76
N ILE A 80 -7.99 -2.02 -8.68
CA ILE A 80 -7.37 -0.78 -8.19
C ILE A 80 -6.17 -0.38 -9.05
N SER A 81 -5.40 -1.34 -9.54
CA SER A 81 -4.28 -1.08 -10.45
C SER A 81 -4.78 -0.44 -11.75
N GLU A 82 -5.76 -1.06 -12.42
CA GLU A 82 -6.39 -0.52 -13.63
C GLU A 82 -7.06 0.84 -13.38
N PHE A 83 -7.69 1.01 -12.22
CA PHE A 83 -8.29 2.29 -11.84
C PHE A 83 -7.24 3.39 -11.74
N PHE A 84 -6.13 3.18 -11.04
CA PHE A 84 -5.05 4.16 -10.90
C PHE A 84 -4.46 4.53 -12.27
N ASP A 85 -4.23 3.53 -13.13
CA ASP A 85 -3.70 3.74 -14.47
C ASP A 85 -4.70 4.51 -15.36
N SER A 86 -5.98 4.10 -15.36
CA SER A 86 -7.02 4.75 -16.19
C SER A 86 -7.35 6.18 -15.77
N GLN A 87 -7.13 6.52 -14.51
CA GLN A 87 -7.34 7.87 -13.98
C GLN A 87 -6.03 8.69 -13.92
N GLU A 88 -4.92 8.16 -14.44
CA GLU A 88 -3.60 8.81 -14.45
C GLU A 88 -3.17 9.29 -13.04
N VAL A 89 -3.45 8.48 -12.00
CA VAL A 89 -3.09 8.81 -10.62
C VAL A 89 -1.59 8.67 -10.44
N THR A 90 -0.92 9.73 -9.99
CA THR A 90 0.50 9.66 -9.61
C THR A 90 0.65 8.93 -8.28
N LEU A 91 1.30 7.77 -8.31
CA LEU A 91 1.52 6.92 -7.14
C LEU A 91 2.85 7.25 -6.47
N ILE A 92 2.81 7.59 -5.18
CA ILE A 92 4.02 7.85 -4.37
C ILE A 92 4.10 6.84 -3.23
N LYS A 93 5.26 6.19 -3.10
CA LYS A 93 5.58 5.30 -2.00
C LYS A 93 6.62 5.92 -1.08
N ALA A 94 6.33 5.92 0.22
CA ALA A 94 7.29 6.27 1.27
C ALA A 94 7.62 5.03 2.10
N ASP A 95 8.81 4.48 1.91
CA ASP A 95 9.28 3.30 2.65
C ASP A 95 9.91 3.71 3.98
N TRP A 96 9.23 3.34 5.07
CA TRP A 96 9.69 3.59 6.45
C TRP A 96 10.20 2.32 7.14
N THR A 97 10.72 1.39 6.36
CA THR A 97 11.34 0.15 6.90
C THR A 97 12.54 0.48 7.78
N GLN A 98 13.30 1.50 7.38
CA GLN A 98 14.37 2.08 8.19
C GLN A 98 13.97 3.46 8.73
N PRO A 99 14.53 3.91 9.87
CA PRO A 99 14.27 5.24 10.41
C PRO A 99 14.49 6.34 9.37
N ASN A 100 13.46 7.19 9.15
CA ASN A 100 13.50 8.27 8.18
C ASN A 100 12.87 9.54 8.76
N GLU A 101 13.72 10.55 8.99
CA GLU A 101 13.30 11.81 9.60
C GLU A 101 12.32 12.62 8.75
N LYS A 102 12.38 12.52 7.41
CA LYS A 102 11.44 13.21 6.52
C LYS A 102 10.04 12.62 6.65
N ILE A 103 9.96 11.29 6.65
CA ILE A 103 8.68 10.57 6.84
C ILE A 103 8.12 10.86 8.24
N ASN A 104 8.96 10.82 9.27
CA ASN A 104 8.56 11.13 10.64
C ASN A 104 7.98 12.55 10.77
N LYS A 105 8.69 13.56 10.22
CA LYS A 105 8.20 14.94 10.19
C LYS A 105 6.92 15.10 9.38
N PHE A 106 6.79 14.37 8.27
CA PHE A 106 5.59 14.38 7.45
C PHE A 106 4.37 13.84 8.23
N LEU A 107 4.49 12.67 8.85
CA LEU A 107 3.42 12.05 9.65
C LEU A 107 2.97 12.98 10.81
N LYS A 108 3.91 13.64 11.48
CA LYS A 108 3.62 14.58 12.57
C LYS A 108 2.72 15.75 12.14
N LYS A 109 2.81 16.23 10.89
CA LYS A 109 1.90 17.26 10.38
C LYS A 109 0.43 16.83 10.40
N TYR A 110 0.17 15.52 10.29
CA TYR A 110 -1.16 14.92 10.34
C TYR A 110 -1.53 14.41 11.74
N ASN A 111 -0.75 14.73 12.78
CA ASN A 111 -0.87 14.15 14.12
C ASN A 111 -0.85 12.62 14.11
N LYS A 112 -0.08 12.01 13.18
CA LYS A 112 0.13 10.58 13.06
C LYS A 112 1.52 10.20 13.56
N PHE A 113 1.60 9.06 14.27
CA PHE A 113 2.83 8.56 14.86
C PHE A 113 3.14 7.12 14.45
N GLY A 114 2.41 6.61 13.44
CA GLY A 114 2.54 5.26 12.94
C GLY A 114 1.99 5.11 11.52
N ILE A 115 2.13 3.92 11.00
CA ILE A 115 1.70 3.49 9.68
C ILE A 115 0.77 2.27 9.79
N PRO A 116 -0.06 1.99 8.77
CA PRO A 116 -0.08 2.61 7.44
C PRO A 116 -0.60 4.05 7.46
N PHE A 117 -0.13 4.85 6.51
CA PHE A 117 -0.70 6.15 6.21
C PHE A 117 -0.94 6.23 4.71
N ASN A 118 -2.19 6.41 4.33
CA ASN A 118 -2.62 6.53 2.94
C ASN A 118 -3.43 7.82 2.77
N ALA A 119 -3.16 8.58 1.71
CA ALA A 119 -3.86 9.82 1.44
C ALA A 119 -3.91 10.14 -0.05
N PHE A 120 -4.99 10.79 -0.48
CA PHE A 120 -5.07 11.43 -1.79
C PHE A 120 -4.84 12.93 -1.69
N TYR A 121 -4.16 13.50 -2.68
CA TYR A 121 -3.90 14.93 -2.83
C TYR A 121 -4.31 15.40 -4.22
N SER A 122 -4.75 16.65 -4.30
CA SER A 122 -5.00 17.36 -5.55
C SER A 122 -4.85 18.86 -5.34
N SER A 123 -4.91 19.65 -6.44
CA SER A 123 -4.93 21.11 -6.35
C SER A 123 -6.09 21.66 -5.51
N LYS A 124 -7.24 20.95 -5.47
CA LYS A 124 -8.39 21.30 -4.62
C LYS A 124 -8.18 20.91 -3.14
N PHE A 125 -7.39 19.89 -2.89
CA PHE A 125 -7.11 19.34 -1.55
C PHE A 125 -5.60 19.21 -1.33
N PRO A 126 -4.87 20.33 -1.22
CA PRO A 126 -3.41 20.32 -1.09
C PRO A 126 -2.93 19.72 0.25
N GLU A 127 -3.74 19.77 1.30
CA GLU A 127 -3.46 19.10 2.58
C GLU A 127 -3.81 17.60 2.56
N GLY A 128 -4.41 17.13 1.49
CA GLY A 128 -4.81 15.73 1.29
C GLY A 128 -6.02 15.29 2.11
N ILE A 129 -6.64 14.22 1.65
CA ILE A 129 -7.66 13.49 2.40
C ILE A 129 -7.03 12.18 2.88
N VAL A 130 -6.80 12.10 4.20
CA VAL A 130 -6.22 10.92 4.85
C VAL A 130 -7.29 9.84 4.95
N MET A 131 -6.89 8.61 4.61
CA MET A 131 -7.76 7.45 4.58
C MET A 131 -7.67 6.65 5.89
N ASN A 132 -8.55 5.66 6.05
CA ASN A 132 -8.49 4.73 7.19
C ASN A 132 -7.23 3.85 7.11
N GLU A 133 -6.80 3.34 8.26
CA GLU A 133 -5.63 2.45 8.34
C GLU A 133 -5.83 1.15 7.57
N ILE A 134 -7.05 0.58 7.59
CA ILE A 134 -7.43 -0.56 6.75
C ILE A 134 -8.17 -0.02 5.53
N LEU A 135 -7.57 -0.21 4.36
CA LEU A 135 -8.13 0.23 3.10
C LEU A 135 -9.24 -0.71 2.60
N THR A 136 -10.15 -0.14 1.82
CA THR A 136 -11.09 -0.87 0.99
C THR A 136 -11.14 -0.23 -0.41
N GLU A 137 -11.44 -1.01 -1.44
CA GLU A 137 -11.62 -0.49 -2.81
C GLU A 137 -12.65 0.63 -2.85
N LYS A 138 -13.79 0.44 -2.16
CA LYS A 138 -14.83 1.45 -2.03
C LYS A 138 -14.28 2.78 -1.51
N GLN A 139 -13.45 2.76 -0.47
CA GLN A 139 -12.86 3.96 0.10
C GLN A 139 -11.90 4.65 -0.89
N ILE A 140 -11.15 3.89 -1.67
CA ILE A 140 -10.28 4.43 -2.73
C ILE A 140 -11.12 5.21 -3.74
N PHE A 141 -12.17 4.61 -4.29
CA PHE A 141 -13.05 5.27 -5.26
C PHE A 141 -13.76 6.50 -4.68
N GLU A 142 -14.31 6.41 -3.48
CA GLU A 142 -15.00 7.53 -2.83
C GLU A 142 -14.08 8.70 -2.53
N THR A 143 -12.84 8.41 -2.08
CA THR A 143 -11.87 9.46 -1.76
C THR A 143 -11.33 10.11 -3.02
N TYR A 144 -11.04 9.33 -4.06
CA TYR A 144 -10.66 9.86 -5.38
C TYR A 144 -11.73 10.79 -5.94
N ASN A 145 -13.00 10.38 -5.92
CA ASN A 145 -14.10 11.21 -6.43
C ASN A 145 -14.28 12.53 -5.65
N LYS A 146 -13.87 12.58 -4.38
CA LYS A 146 -13.88 13.83 -3.60
C LYS A 146 -12.75 14.77 -4.00
N VAL A 147 -11.57 14.24 -4.30
CA VAL A 147 -10.40 15.08 -4.63
C VAL A 147 -10.35 15.52 -6.09
N LYS A 148 -11.03 14.82 -6.99
CA LYS A 148 -11.24 15.16 -8.39
C LYS A 148 -12.19 16.36 -8.53
#